data_e77a880f8f108a035cfa62620838a375
#
_entry.id   e77a880f8f108a035cfa62620838a375
#
_cell.length_a   1.000
_cell.length_b   1.000
_cell.length_c   1.000
_cell.angle_alpha   90.00
_cell.angle_beta   90.00
_cell.angle_gamma   90.00
#
_symmetry.space_group_name_H-M   'P 1'
#
loop_
_entity.id
_entity.type
_entity.pdbx_description
1 polymer ?
#
loop_
_entity_poly.entity_id
_entity_poly.type
_entity_poly.pdbx_seq_one_letter_code
_entity_poly.pdbx_strand_id
1 'polypeptide(L)'
;MLAKLKSQFYSLIKGLGYNVTDNAEYRENFPWLMIRTNGYQSVNSFNLNVSSATLALDIFSTYPGEKEIIEIVEDIGSHLMELKDSNPDVLFCYQKTVKILDDKSTGPVRKHGVVVYEFLLGYGVAPVEEVPEVEPEN
;
A
#
# COMPACT_ATOMS: atom_id res chain seq x y z
N MET A 1 -13.58 -1.69 3.73
CA MET A 1 -12.25 -1.89 4.34
C MET A 1 -11.12 -1.67 3.35
N LEU A 2 -11.12 -2.41 2.25
CA LEU A 2 -10.07 -2.23 1.25
C LEU A 2 -10.12 -0.85 0.60
N ALA A 3 -11.30 -0.35 0.31
CA ALA A 3 -11.44 0.97 -0.31
C ALA A 3 -10.89 2.06 0.61
N LYS A 4 -11.13 1.93 1.90
CA LYS A 4 -10.62 2.89 2.87
C LYS A 4 -9.11 2.84 2.94
N LEU A 5 -8.55 1.63 2.95
CA LEU A 5 -7.11 1.46 2.99
C LEU A 5 -6.46 2.08 1.75
N LYS A 6 -7.02 1.81 0.58
CA LYS A 6 -6.47 2.35 -0.66
C LYS A 6 -6.54 3.87 -0.67
N SER A 7 -7.64 4.43 -0.18
CA SER A 7 -7.82 5.88 -0.09
C SER A 7 -6.80 6.50 0.86
N GLN A 8 -6.53 5.84 1.97
CA GLN A 8 -5.55 6.34 2.94
C GLN A 8 -4.14 6.28 2.39
N PHE A 9 -3.82 5.21 1.66
CA PHE A 9 -2.51 5.10 1.05
C PHE A 9 -2.33 6.17 -0.03
N TYR A 10 -3.37 6.42 -0.81
CA TYR A 10 -3.36 7.49 -1.80
C TYR A 10 -3.08 8.85 -1.11
N SER A 11 -3.78 9.13 -0.03
CA SER A 11 -3.62 10.39 0.69
C SER A 11 -2.24 10.54 1.28
N LEU A 12 -1.69 9.45 1.79
CA LEU A 12 -0.32 9.46 2.34
C LEU A 12 0.67 9.86 1.25
N ILE A 13 0.60 9.21 0.10
CA ILE A 13 1.55 9.46 -0.98
C ILE A 13 1.35 10.87 -1.54
N LYS A 14 0.11 11.29 -1.70
CA LYS A 14 -0.16 12.63 -2.21
C LYS A 14 0.34 13.69 -1.24
N GLY A 15 0.20 13.43 0.06
CA GLY A 15 0.68 14.35 1.08
C GLY A 15 2.19 14.50 1.09
N LEU A 16 2.91 13.51 0.58
CA LEU A 16 4.37 13.60 0.45
C LEU A 16 4.79 14.42 -0.78
N GLY A 17 3.84 14.84 -1.60
CA GLY A 17 4.13 15.69 -2.73
C GLY A 17 4.23 14.97 -4.06
N TYR A 18 3.93 13.69 -4.12
CA TYR A 18 4.04 12.94 -5.37
C TYR A 18 2.78 13.06 -6.21
N ASN A 19 2.96 12.97 -7.51
CA ASN A 19 1.87 12.93 -8.47
C ASN A 19 1.36 11.50 -8.53
N VAL A 20 0.27 11.23 -7.84
CA VAL A 20 -0.26 9.88 -7.70
C VAL A 20 -1.70 9.82 -8.20
N THR A 21 -2.02 8.74 -8.91
CA THR A 21 -3.37 8.50 -9.42
C THR A 21 -3.74 7.05 -9.18
N ASP A 22 -5.03 6.74 -9.33
CA ASP A 22 -5.48 5.35 -9.38
C ASP A 22 -6.00 5.02 -10.77
N ASN A 23 -5.62 5.83 -11.76
CA ASN A 23 -6.17 5.79 -13.11
C ASN A 23 -5.01 5.79 -14.09
N ALA A 24 -5.00 4.81 -14.99
CA ALA A 24 -3.90 4.64 -15.93
C ALA A 24 -3.91 5.64 -17.08
N GLU A 25 -4.93 6.47 -17.18
CA GLU A 25 -5.02 7.40 -18.31
C GLU A 25 -4.16 8.65 -18.14
N TYR A 26 -3.86 9.00 -16.91
CA TYR A 26 -3.15 10.24 -16.66
C TYR A 26 -1.64 9.98 -16.69
N ARG A 27 -0.95 10.59 -17.63
CA ARG A 27 0.47 10.35 -17.83
C ARG A 27 1.26 11.64 -17.99
N GLU A 28 1.02 12.56 -17.09
CA GLU A 28 1.74 13.83 -17.11
C GLU A 28 2.46 14.00 -15.78
N ASN A 29 3.45 14.88 -15.77
CA ASN A 29 4.16 15.24 -14.56
C ASN A 29 4.87 14.04 -13.94
N PHE A 30 5.97 13.66 -14.55
CA PHE A 30 6.79 12.57 -14.03
C PHE A 30 7.69 13.09 -12.90
N PRO A 31 8.03 12.28 -11.91
CA PRO A 31 7.60 10.88 -11.82
C PRO A 31 6.12 10.77 -11.53
N TRP A 32 5.49 9.79 -12.15
CA TRP A 32 4.06 9.55 -12.00
C TRP A 32 3.86 8.23 -11.28
N LEU A 33 3.04 8.24 -10.26
CA LEU A 33 2.77 7.06 -9.44
C LEU A 33 1.32 6.64 -9.62
N MET A 34 1.09 5.33 -9.69
CA MET A 34 -0.26 4.80 -9.84
C MET A 34 -0.47 3.69 -8.81
N ILE A 35 -1.56 3.79 -8.06
CA ILE A 35 -1.91 2.79 -7.06
C ILE A 35 -2.94 1.85 -7.67
N ARG A 36 -2.73 0.56 -7.50
CA ARG A 36 -3.71 -0.42 -7.93
C ARG A 36 -3.83 -1.52 -6.88
N THR A 37 -5.01 -2.13 -6.85
CA THR A 37 -5.23 -3.26 -5.98
C THR A 37 -4.55 -4.47 -6.59
N ASN A 38 -3.77 -5.17 -5.78
CA ASN A 38 -3.04 -6.34 -6.25
C ASN A 38 -3.66 -7.64 -5.75
N GLY A 39 -4.30 -7.62 -4.59
CA GLY A 39 -4.95 -8.80 -4.07
C GLY A 39 -5.60 -8.55 -2.73
N TYR A 40 -6.56 -9.40 -2.39
CA TYR A 40 -7.26 -9.29 -1.13
C TYR A 40 -7.82 -10.66 -0.80
N GLN A 41 -7.49 -11.17 0.38
CA GLN A 41 -7.99 -12.50 0.77
C GLN A 41 -8.11 -12.59 2.27
N SER A 42 -9.04 -13.40 2.71
CA SER A 42 -9.18 -13.68 4.12
C SER A 42 -8.12 -14.68 4.55
N VAL A 43 -7.58 -14.45 5.72
CA VAL A 43 -6.63 -15.38 6.32
C VAL A 43 -7.31 -15.87 7.57
N ASN A 44 -8.05 -16.94 7.45
CA ASN A 44 -8.77 -17.51 8.57
C ASN A 44 -7.89 -18.49 9.30
N SER A 45 -7.63 -18.20 10.54
CA SER A 45 -6.85 -19.08 11.37
C SER A 45 -7.47 -19.02 12.74
N PHE A 46 -7.95 -20.14 13.18
CA PHE A 46 -8.61 -20.23 14.49
C PHE A 46 -9.78 -19.26 14.54
N ASN A 47 -9.79 -18.35 15.48
CA ASN A 47 -10.88 -17.41 15.65
C ASN A 47 -10.51 -16.00 15.25
N LEU A 48 -9.49 -15.86 14.43
CA LEU A 48 -9.04 -14.53 14.05
C LEU A 48 -9.71 -14.10 12.76
N ASN A 49 -10.24 -12.89 12.76
CA ASN A 49 -10.77 -12.26 11.57
C ASN A 49 -9.67 -11.40 10.97
N VAL A 50 -8.84 -12.01 10.15
CA VAL A 50 -7.71 -11.33 9.56
C VAL A 50 -7.79 -11.46 8.06
N SER A 51 -7.47 -10.39 7.37
CA SER A 51 -7.41 -10.36 5.92
C SER A 51 -6.06 -9.82 5.49
N SER A 52 -5.62 -10.26 4.33
CA SER A 52 -4.41 -9.75 3.71
C SER A 52 -4.81 -8.95 2.49
N ALA A 53 -4.38 -7.71 2.43
CA ALA A 53 -4.59 -6.86 1.27
C ALA A 53 -3.24 -6.49 0.72
N THR A 54 -3.07 -6.58 -0.59
CA THR A 54 -1.86 -6.14 -1.25
C THR A 54 -2.19 -5.04 -2.22
N LEU A 55 -1.48 -3.94 -2.11
CA LEU A 55 -1.58 -2.84 -3.04
C LEU A 55 -0.27 -2.73 -3.79
N ALA A 56 -0.35 -2.43 -5.07
CA ALA A 56 0.82 -2.23 -5.88
C ALA A 56 0.92 -0.75 -6.22
N LEU A 57 2.14 -0.26 -6.20
CA LEU A 57 2.45 1.09 -6.61
C LEU A 57 3.35 1.01 -7.82
N ASP A 58 2.88 1.54 -8.94
CA ASP A 58 3.69 1.65 -10.14
C ASP A 58 4.30 3.04 -10.16
N ILE A 59 5.61 3.11 -10.40
CA ILE A 59 6.33 4.38 -10.44
C ILE A 59 6.95 4.51 -11.83
N PHE A 60 6.57 5.55 -12.54
CA PHE A 60 7.05 5.79 -13.90
C PHE A 60 8.01 6.97 -13.86
N SER A 61 9.25 6.73 -14.25
CA SER A 61 10.31 7.72 -14.18
C SER A 61 10.91 7.98 -15.56
N THR A 62 11.16 9.23 -15.87
CA THR A 62 11.87 9.60 -17.10
C THR A 62 13.38 9.62 -16.87
N TYR A 63 13.82 9.40 -15.65
CA TYR A 63 15.24 9.37 -15.33
C TYR A 63 15.85 8.06 -15.85
N PRO A 64 17.03 8.10 -16.47
CA PRO A 64 17.59 6.89 -17.06
C PRO A 64 18.12 5.87 -16.07
N GLY A 65 18.38 6.28 -14.84
CA GLY A 65 18.88 5.38 -13.81
C GLY A 65 17.80 5.01 -12.83
N GLU A 66 18.17 4.27 -11.79
CA GLU A 66 17.23 3.78 -10.80
C GLU A 66 17.10 4.69 -9.58
N LYS A 67 17.93 5.71 -9.48
CA LYS A 67 18.03 6.51 -8.28
C LYS A 67 16.72 7.15 -7.89
N GLU A 68 16.00 7.72 -8.86
CA GLU A 68 14.76 8.41 -8.56
C GLU A 68 13.73 7.45 -7.98
N ILE A 69 13.60 6.27 -8.57
CA ILE A 69 12.63 5.29 -8.08
C ILE A 69 13.03 4.80 -6.69
N ILE A 70 14.31 4.55 -6.49
CA ILE A 70 14.78 4.07 -5.19
C ILE A 70 14.50 5.11 -4.10
N GLU A 71 14.72 6.36 -4.40
CA GLU A 71 14.48 7.42 -3.42
C GLU A 71 13.00 7.53 -3.08
N ILE A 72 12.14 7.39 -4.08
CA ILE A 72 10.69 7.43 -3.85
C ILE A 72 10.27 6.23 -2.98
N VAL A 73 10.78 5.05 -3.29
CA VAL A 73 10.46 3.84 -2.54
C VAL A 73 10.88 3.99 -1.08
N GLU A 74 12.08 4.51 -0.85
CA GLU A 74 12.56 4.68 0.51
C GLU A 74 11.76 5.73 1.26
N ASP A 75 11.39 6.81 0.58
CA ASP A 75 10.61 7.87 1.21
C ASP A 75 9.25 7.36 1.64
N ILE A 76 8.54 6.67 0.74
CA ILE A 76 7.23 6.12 1.07
C ILE A 76 7.36 5.08 2.17
N GLY A 77 8.37 4.23 2.08
CA GLY A 77 8.58 3.20 3.08
C GLY A 77 8.78 3.77 4.47
N SER A 78 9.46 4.89 4.57
CA SER A 78 9.72 5.50 5.87
C SER A 78 8.45 6.09 6.51
N HIS A 79 7.38 6.25 5.73
CA HIS A 79 6.13 6.82 6.23
C HIS A 79 5.02 5.80 6.38
N LEU A 80 5.29 4.50 6.14
CA LEU A 80 4.23 3.50 6.23
C LEU A 80 3.62 3.39 7.61
N MET A 81 4.39 3.67 8.65
CA MET A 81 3.87 3.58 10.00
C MET A 81 2.79 4.63 10.26
N GLU A 82 2.82 5.74 9.54
CA GLU A 82 1.77 6.74 9.70
C GLU A 82 0.42 6.19 9.27
N LEU A 83 0.42 5.36 8.24
CA LEU A 83 -0.81 4.75 7.79
C LEU A 83 -1.34 3.77 8.81
N LYS A 84 -0.44 2.99 9.42
CA LYS A 84 -0.83 2.07 10.47
C LYS A 84 -1.40 2.84 11.67
N ASP A 85 -0.78 3.95 12.04
CA ASP A 85 -1.22 4.74 13.17
C ASP A 85 -2.59 5.37 12.92
N SER A 86 -2.89 5.71 11.68
CA SER A 86 -4.16 6.36 11.36
C SER A 86 -5.28 5.38 11.10
N ASN A 87 -4.99 4.09 10.98
CA ASN A 87 -6.00 3.08 10.69
C ASN A 87 -5.83 1.92 11.67
N PRO A 88 -6.66 1.88 12.72
CA PRO A 88 -6.51 0.84 13.74
C PRO A 88 -6.76 -0.57 13.24
N ASP A 89 -7.38 -0.72 12.07
CA ASP A 89 -7.59 -2.05 11.52
C ASP A 89 -6.33 -2.62 10.90
N VAL A 90 -5.32 -1.79 10.64
CA VAL A 90 -4.06 -2.26 10.07
C VAL A 90 -3.21 -2.81 11.21
N LEU A 91 -3.04 -4.12 11.22
CA LEU A 91 -2.22 -4.78 12.23
C LEU A 91 -0.75 -4.70 11.89
N PHE A 92 -0.44 -4.76 10.60
CA PHE A 92 0.93 -4.80 10.14
C PHE A 92 0.97 -4.41 8.68
N CYS A 93 2.02 -3.73 8.25
CA CYS A 93 2.20 -3.39 6.84
C CYS A 93 3.68 -3.31 6.52
N TYR A 94 4.02 -3.67 5.29
CA TYR A 94 5.43 -3.64 4.87
C TYR A 94 5.52 -3.66 3.35
N GLN A 95 6.70 -3.29 2.85
CA GLN A 95 7.02 -3.38 1.43
C GLN A 95 7.44 -4.82 1.15
N LYS A 96 6.61 -5.54 0.41
CA LYS A 96 6.85 -6.95 0.19
C LYS A 96 7.86 -7.19 -0.91
N THR A 97 7.74 -6.50 -2.03
CA THR A 97 8.67 -6.63 -3.13
C THR A 97 8.88 -5.29 -3.81
N VAL A 98 10.05 -5.12 -4.40
CA VAL A 98 10.38 -3.95 -5.20
C VAL A 98 11.07 -4.44 -6.45
N LYS A 99 10.57 -4.03 -7.62
CA LYS A 99 11.20 -4.35 -8.90
C LYS A 99 11.33 -3.08 -9.70
N ILE A 100 12.46 -2.93 -10.38
CA ILE A 100 12.69 -1.80 -11.26
C ILE A 100 13.03 -2.37 -12.63
N LEU A 101 12.22 -2.00 -13.61
CA LEU A 101 12.30 -2.54 -14.95
C LEU A 101 12.61 -1.41 -15.94
N ASP A 102 13.30 -1.77 -17.02
CA ASP A 102 13.47 -0.84 -18.12
C ASP A 102 12.15 -0.74 -18.87
N ASP A 103 11.76 0.49 -19.20
CA ASP A 103 10.58 0.71 -20.01
C ASP A 103 11.04 0.90 -21.44
N LYS A 104 10.68 -0.03 -22.29
CA LYS A 104 11.09 -0.02 -23.69
C LYS A 104 10.03 0.51 -24.63
N SER A 105 8.97 1.09 -24.07
CA SER A 105 7.94 1.71 -24.90
C SER A 105 8.51 2.98 -25.54
N THR A 106 7.77 3.53 -26.48
CA THR A 106 8.24 4.69 -27.21
C THR A 106 8.00 6.01 -26.47
N GLY A 107 7.39 5.96 -25.32
CA GLY A 107 7.09 7.17 -24.55
C GLY A 107 8.31 7.71 -23.81
N PRO A 108 8.10 8.73 -22.98
CA PRO A 108 9.21 9.35 -22.26
C PRO A 108 9.70 8.55 -21.05
N VAL A 109 8.94 7.55 -20.63
CA VAL A 109 9.31 6.77 -19.44
C VAL A 109 10.51 5.88 -19.75
N ARG A 110 11.50 5.95 -18.87
CA ARG A 110 12.72 5.16 -19.02
C ARG A 110 12.77 3.99 -18.05
N LYS A 111 12.20 4.16 -16.87
CA LYS A 111 12.21 3.14 -15.83
C LYS A 111 10.83 3.02 -15.22
N HIS A 112 10.44 1.80 -14.88
CA HIS A 112 9.16 1.51 -14.27
C HIS A 112 9.41 0.70 -13.00
N GLY A 113 9.07 1.28 -11.87
CA GLY A 113 9.17 0.60 -10.59
C GLY A 113 7.84 -0.01 -10.22
N VAL A 114 7.87 -1.20 -9.66
CA VAL A 114 6.67 -1.86 -9.14
C VAL A 114 6.96 -2.23 -7.71
N VAL A 115 6.20 -1.68 -6.79
CA VAL A 115 6.34 -1.95 -5.37
C VAL A 115 5.06 -2.58 -4.89
N VAL A 116 5.17 -3.72 -4.23
CA VAL A 116 4.00 -4.39 -3.65
C VAL A 116 4.06 -4.22 -2.15
N TYR A 117 2.96 -3.71 -1.60
CA TYR A 117 2.81 -3.51 -0.16
C TYR A 117 1.79 -4.49 0.36
N GLU A 118 2.09 -5.12 1.47
CA GLU A 118 1.14 -6.03 2.11
C GLU A 118 0.65 -5.42 3.41
N PHE A 119 -0.67 -5.52 3.63
CA PHE A 119 -1.34 -5.01 4.82
C PHE A 119 -2.12 -6.15 5.44
N LEU A 120 -1.87 -6.43 6.70
CA LEU A 120 -2.69 -7.36 7.45
C LEU A 120 -3.73 -6.55 8.19
N LEU A 121 -4.99 -6.87 7.94
CA LEU A 121 -6.12 -6.15 8.49
C LEU A 121 -6.87 -7.05 9.46
N GLY A 122 -7.15 -6.53 10.62
CA GLY A 122 -7.89 -7.29 11.62
C GLY A 122 -9.24 -6.67 11.87
N TYR A 123 -10.28 -7.36 11.50
CA TYR A 123 -11.63 -6.89 11.74
C TYR A 123 -12.12 -7.42 13.05
N GLY A 124 -12.78 -6.56 13.76
CA GLY A 124 -13.43 -6.99 14.94
C GLY A 124 -12.51 -7.58 15.97
N VAL A 125 -11.24 -7.26 15.87
CA VAL A 125 -10.30 -7.73 16.85
C VAL A 125 -10.56 -7.06 18.17
N ALA A 126 -10.98 -5.83 18.11
CA ALA A 126 -11.25 -5.10 19.32
C ALA A 126 -12.28 -5.80 20.21
N PRO A 127 -13.30 -6.37 19.64
CA PRO A 127 -14.27 -7.04 20.51
C PRO A 127 -13.72 -8.16 21.32
N VAL A 128 -12.52 -8.52 21.08
CA VAL A 128 -11.93 -9.57 21.86
C VAL A 128 -12.00 -9.31 23.35
N GLU A 129 -11.85 -8.10 23.71
CA GLU A 129 -11.88 -7.82 25.12
C GLU A 129 -13.26 -7.99 25.70
N GLU A 130 -14.26 -8.04 24.85
CA GLU A 130 -15.58 -8.28 25.35
C GLU A 130 -15.83 -9.71 25.62
N VAL A 131 -15.02 -10.50 25.07
CA VAL A 131 -15.16 -11.88 25.25
C VAL A 131 -15.21 -12.24 26.67
N PRO A 132 -14.60 -11.60 27.36
CA PRO A 132 -14.59 -11.98 28.69
C PRO A 132 -15.85 -11.85 29.28
N GLU A 133 -16.26 -11.58 28.93
CA GLU A 133 -17.05 -11.56 29.39
C GLU A 133 -17.54 -12.54 29.50
N VAL A 134 -17.44 -13.11 29.68
CA VAL A 134 -17.76 -13.90 29.66
C VAL A 134 -17.88 -14.54 30.57
N GLU A 135 -17.91 -14.45 30.83
CA GLU A 135 -17.95 -14.82 31.47
C GLU A 135 -18.44 -15.09 32.10
N PRO A 136 -18.78 -15.20 32.53
CA PRO A 136 -19.09 -15.42 33.14
C PRO A 136 -19.63 -15.93 33.74
N GLU A 137 -19.78 -16.16 33.73
CA GLU A 137 -20.10 -16.64 34.22
C GLU A 137 -20.25 -16.94 34.77
N ASN A 138 -20.47 -17.03 34.94
CA ASN A 138 -20.38 -17.26 35.48
C ASN A 138 -20.48 -17.55 35.94
#